data_11cb564ccc571cee24955b1b76c3d581
#
_entry.id   11cb564ccc571cee24955b1b76c3d581
#
_cell.length_a   1.000
_cell.length_b   1.000
_cell.length_c   1.000
_cell.angle_alpha   90.00
_cell.angle_beta   90.00
_cell.angle_gamma   90.00
#
_symmetry.space_group_name_H-M   'P 1'
#
loop_
_entity.id
_entity.type
_entity.pdbx_description
1 polymer ?
#
loop_
_entity_poly.entity_id
_entity_poly.type
_entity_poly.pdbx_seq_one_letter_code
_entity_poly.pdbx_strand_id
1 'polypeptide(L)'
;MAGPVEPGLDHADSPNVRVVKDTFDALSEGGLEAAIEHLLSHSHDDVEFAPYVGAGQVLRGADEVRAFYRGQTESGTVLTARPSTIEECGDEVFVNGSLRVLRPTGGFAESQISWTYRFRDGRLQEARGGPRRAA
;
A
#
# COMPACT_ATOMS: atom_id res chain seq x y z
N MET A 1 -16.88 -32.04 1.84
CA MET A 1 -16.72 -31.40 1.75
C MET A 1 -16.39 -30.70 1.75
N ALA A 2 -16.31 -30.76 1.85
CA ALA A 2 -15.89 -29.92 1.74
C ALA A 2 -15.71 -29.10 1.89
N GLY A 3 -15.64 -29.12 1.94
CA GLY A 3 -15.36 -28.29 1.91
C GLY A 3 -15.12 -27.49 2.15
N PRO A 4 -15.13 -27.53 2.22
CA PRO A 4 -14.81 -26.56 2.24
C PRO A 4 -14.44 -25.73 2.40
N VAL A 5 -14.32 -25.95 2.43
CA VAL A 5 -14.00 -25.06 2.40
C VAL A 5 -13.56 -24.36 2.32
N GLU A 6 -13.49 -24.57 2.20
CA GLU A 6 -13.11 -23.94 1.93
C GLU A 6 -12.75 -23.13 1.73
N PRO A 7 -12.79 -23.31 1.75
CA PRO A 7 -12.39 -22.41 1.38
C PRO A 7 -12.07 -21.64 1.00
N GLY A 8 -12.11 -21.76 1.04
CA GLY A 8 -11.80 -21.05 0.53
C GLY A 8 -11.35 -20.60 0.42
N LEU A 9 -11.25 -20.77 0.44
CA LEU A 9 -10.82 -20.33 0.21
C LEU A 9 -10.21 -19.81 -0.04
N ASP A 10 -9.97 -20.18 0.04
CA ASP A 10 -9.49 -19.65 -0.35
C ASP A 10 -9.31 -18.80 -0.84
N HIS A 11 -9.52 -18.85 -0.51
CA HIS A 11 -9.65 -18.11 -1.16
C HIS A 11 -9.28 -17.23 -1.49
N ALA A 12 -9.89 -17.47 -1.36
CA ALA A 12 -8.59 -17.45 -1.96
C ALA A 12 -8.24 -16.12 -2.61
N ASP A 13 -7.16 -15.51 -2.14
CA ASP A 13 -6.69 -14.24 -2.67
C ASP A 13 -5.98 -14.44 -4.00
N SER A 14 -6.24 -13.53 -4.96
CA SER A 14 -5.48 -13.49 -6.20
C SER A 14 -4.04 -13.09 -5.91
N PRO A 15 -3.12 -13.33 -6.87
CA PRO A 15 -1.74 -12.86 -6.70
C PRO A 15 -1.64 -11.36 -6.43
N ASN A 16 -2.47 -10.55 -7.09
CA ASN A 16 -2.44 -9.10 -6.89
C ASN A 16 -2.89 -8.73 -5.48
N VAL A 17 -3.97 -9.34 -4.99
CA VAL A 17 -4.43 -9.08 -3.63
C VAL A 17 -3.39 -9.53 -2.63
N ARG A 18 -2.70 -10.65 -2.89
CA ARG A 18 -1.66 -11.16 -2.02
C ARG A 18 -0.51 -10.16 -1.88
N VAL A 19 -0.07 -9.57 -2.99
CA VAL A 19 0.99 -8.55 -2.96
C VAL A 19 0.58 -7.40 -2.06
N VAL A 20 -0.65 -6.92 -2.19
CA VAL A 20 -1.13 -5.79 -1.40
C VAL A 20 -1.21 -6.14 0.08
N LYS A 21 -1.80 -7.29 0.41
CA LYS A 21 -1.91 -7.73 1.80
C LYS A 21 -0.54 -7.90 2.44
N ASP A 22 0.38 -8.54 1.73
CA ASP A 22 1.72 -8.78 2.25
C ASP A 22 2.48 -7.47 2.46
N THR A 23 2.18 -6.45 1.64
CA THR A 23 2.77 -5.12 1.83
C THR A 23 2.32 -4.48 3.14
N PHE A 24 1.02 -4.55 3.45
CA PHE A 24 0.52 -4.02 4.72
C PHE A 24 1.05 -4.82 5.91
N ASP A 25 1.18 -6.15 5.76
CA ASP A 25 1.78 -6.98 6.80
C ASP A 25 3.24 -6.59 7.03
N ALA A 26 4.00 -6.35 5.95
CA ALA A 26 5.39 -5.94 6.06
C ALA A 26 5.52 -4.59 6.76
N LEU A 27 4.58 -3.68 6.50
CA LEU A 27 4.56 -2.39 7.19
C LEU A 27 4.38 -2.58 8.70
N SER A 28 3.45 -3.45 9.08
CA SER A 28 3.14 -3.69 10.49
C SER A 28 4.29 -4.40 11.20
N GLU A 29 4.97 -5.31 10.53
CA GLU A 29 5.98 -6.17 11.15
C GLU A 29 7.40 -5.62 11.03
N GLY A 30 7.73 -5.01 9.89
CA GLY A 30 9.08 -4.58 9.60
C GLY A 30 9.25 -3.11 9.31
N GLY A 31 8.16 -2.34 9.34
CA GLY A 31 8.22 -0.90 9.12
C GLY A 31 8.10 -0.50 7.68
N LEU A 32 8.19 0.81 7.46
CA LEU A 32 7.94 1.42 6.16
C LEU A 32 8.91 0.94 5.09
N GLU A 33 10.19 0.85 5.42
CA GLU A 33 11.19 0.44 4.44
C GLU A 33 10.93 -0.98 3.96
N ALA A 34 10.60 -1.89 4.87
CA ALA A 34 10.29 -3.28 4.51
C ALA A 34 9.07 -3.34 3.58
N ALA A 35 8.04 -2.56 3.88
CA ALA A 35 6.83 -2.53 3.06
C ALA A 35 7.13 -2.02 1.66
N ILE A 36 7.90 -0.95 1.55
CA ILE A 36 8.23 -0.35 0.26
C ILE A 36 9.10 -1.31 -0.57
N GLU A 37 10.10 -1.94 0.05
CA GLU A 37 10.93 -2.90 -0.69
C GLU A 37 10.13 -4.09 -1.17
N HIS A 38 9.21 -4.58 -0.35
CA HIS A 38 8.34 -5.68 -0.77
C HIS A 38 7.51 -5.27 -1.99
N LEU A 39 6.87 -4.10 -1.92
CA LEU A 39 6.02 -3.62 -3.00
C LEU A 39 6.82 -3.40 -4.28
N LEU A 40 8.01 -2.80 -4.17
CA LEU A 40 8.85 -2.54 -5.33
C LEU A 40 9.36 -3.83 -5.96
N SER A 41 9.57 -4.88 -5.18
CA SER A 41 10.02 -6.17 -5.71
C SER A 41 8.94 -6.81 -6.62
N HIS A 42 7.70 -6.34 -6.51
CA HIS A 42 6.59 -6.81 -7.34
C HIS A 42 6.11 -5.76 -8.33
N SER A 43 6.95 -4.77 -8.63
CA SER A 43 6.58 -3.63 -9.48
C SER A 43 7.33 -3.63 -10.80
N HIS A 44 6.74 -2.98 -11.79
CA HIS A 44 7.44 -2.66 -13.04
C HIS A 44 8.50 -1.60 -12.77
N ASP A 45 9.52 -1.54 -13.63
CA ASP A 45 10.62 -0.58 -13.49
C ASP A 45 10.12 0.86 -13.57
N ASP A 46 9.06 1.11 -14.33
CA ASP A 46 8.48 2.44 -14.52
C ASP A 46 7.25 2.67 -13.65
N VAL A 47 7.17 1.99 -12.51
CA VAL A 47 6.05 2.12 -11.58
C VAL A 47 5.89 3.56 -11.13
N GLU A 48 4.63 3.99 -10.94
CA GLU A 48 4.32 5.33 -10.45
C GLU A 48 3.63 5.26 -9.10
N PHE A 49 4.08 6.10 -8.18
CA PHE A 49 3.47 6.23 -6.87
C PHE A 49 2.98 7.66 -6.67
N ALA A 50 1.75 7.81 -6.20
CA ALA A 50 1.22 9.10 -5.77
C ALA A 50 0.80 8.95 -4.31
N PRO A 51 1.73 9.12 -3.36
CA PRO A 51 1.44 8.87 -1.95
C PRO A 51 0.56 9.97 -1.37
N TYR A 52 -0.30 9.58 -0.42
CA TYR A 52 -1.17 10.53 0.25
C TYR A 52 -0.38 11.62 0.96
N VAL A 53 0.69 11.22 1.68
CA VAL A 53 1.52 12.17 2.44
C VAL A 53 2.31 13.11 1.55
N GLY A 54 2.46 12.80 0.27
CA GLY A 54 3.12 13.68 -0.68
C GLY A 54 2.13 14.32 -1.63
N ALA A 55 1.05 14.90 -1.12
CA ALA A 55 -0.07 15.39 -1.88
C ALA A 55 0.34 16.09 -3.18
N GLY A 56 -0.18 15.61 -4.30
CA GLY A 56 0.11 16.17 -5.62
C GLY A 56 1.43 15.72 -6.23
N GLN A 57 2.24 14.97 -5.49
CA GLN A 57 3.54 14.51 -5.98
C GLN A 57 3.39 13.13 -6.64
N VAL A 58 4.03 12.96 -7.78
CA VAL A 58 4.08 11.67 -8.47
C VAL A 58 5.54 11.23 -8.53
N LEU A 59 5.81 10.03 -8.02
CA LEU A 59 7.15 9.45 -7.99
C LEU A 59 7.21 8.39 -9.08
N ARG A 60 8.28 8.39 -9.86
CA ARG A 60 8.44 7.47 -10.98
C ARG A 60 9.66 6.60 -10.80
N GLY A 61 9.44 5.30 -10.83
CA GLY A 61 10.51 4.33 -10.71
C GLY A 61 10.91 4.08 -9.27
N ALA A 62 11.60 2.95 -9.07
CA ALA A 62 11.93 2.48 -7.74
C ALA A 62 12.82 3.46 -6.97
N ASP A 63 13.77 4.10 -7.66
CA ASP A 63 14.72 4.98 -6.97
C ASP A 63 14.03 6.21 -6.39
N GLU A 64 13.11 6.82 -7.14
CA GLU A 64 12.36 7.98 -6.63
C GLU A 64 11.46 7.57 -5.46
N VAL A 65 10.84 6.41 -5.55
CA VAL A 65 9.99 5.92 -4.48
C VAL A 65 10.80 5.67 -3.22
N ARG A 66 11.95 5.01 -3.35
CA ARG A 66 12.83 4.75 -2.21
C ARG A 66 13.31 6.05 -1.57
N ALA A 67 13.73 7.01 -2.39
CA ALA A 67 14.24 8.28 -1.87
C ALA A 67 13.17 9.03 -1.09
N PHE A 68 11.95 9.05 -1.60
CA PHE A 68 10.85 9.73 -0.91
C PHE A 68 10.60 9.11 0.46
N TYR A 69 10.43 7.80 0.52
CA TYR A 69 10.08 7.14 1.79
C TYR A 69 11.26 7.09 2.76
N ARG A 70 12.49 7.02 2.24
CA ARG A 70 13.66 7.15 3.10
C ARG A 70 13.71 8.53 3.76
N GLY A 71 13.35 9.57 3.00
CA GLY A 71 13.25 10.91 3.56
C GLY A 71 12.23 11.01 4.69
N GLN A 72 11.09 10.32 4.56
CA GLN A 72 10.10 10.27 5.64
C GLN A 72 10.69 9.62 6.89
N THR A 73 11.35 8.49 6.72
CA THR A 73 11.95 7.77 7.85
C THR A 73 13.07 8.58 8.50
N GLU A 74 13.93 9.18 7.69
CA GLU A 74 15.07 9.97 8.22
C GLU A 74 14.63 11.22 8.94
N SER A 75 13.49 11.78 8.56
CA SER A 75 12.94 12.94 9.25
C SER A 75 12.30 12.57 10.59
N GLY A 76 12.20 11.27 10.90
CA GLY A 76 11.58 10.81 12.13
C GLY A 76 10.08 10.62 12.04
N THR A 77 9.52 10.72 10.85
CA THR A 77 8.09 10.47 10.63
C THR A 77 7.81 8.97 10.64
N VAL A 78 6.80 8.55 11.39
CA VAL A 78 6.38 7.15 11.44
C VAL A 78 5.00 7.02 10.82
N LEU A 79 4.87 6.14 9.83
CA LEU A 79 3.62 5.88 9.16
C LEU A 79 3.09 4.50 9.57
N THR A 80 1.82 4.46 9.97
CA THR A 80 1.14 3.22 10.34
C THR A 80 -0.16 3.17 9.59
N ALA A 81 -0.48 2.03 9.00
CA ALA A 81 -1.70 1.88 8.22
C ALA A 81 -2.51 0.69 8.71
N ARG A 82 -3.83 0.85 8.74
CA ARG A 82 -4.75 -0.21 9.13
C ARG A 82 -5.80 -0.40 8.03
N PRO A 83 -5.60 -1.38 7.14
CA PRO A 83 -6.63 -1.66 6.14
C PRO A 83 -7.88 -2.23 6.79
N SER A 84 -9.04 -1.79 6.32
CA SER A 84 -10.34 -2.28 6.79
C SER A 84 -11.03 -3.13 5.74
N THR A 85 -10.91 -2.75 4.45
CA THR A 85 -11.48 -3.53 3.36
C THR A 85 -10.49 -3.60 2.21
N ILE A 86 -10.47 -4.73 1.52
CA ILE A 86 -9.65 -4.94 0.33
C ILE A 86 -10.56 -5.56 -0.71
N GLU A 87 -10.67 -4.91 -1.87
CA GLU A 87 -11.50 -5.38 -2.97
C GLU A 87 -10.71 -5.39 -4.26
N GLU A 88 -10.94 -6.40 -5.07
CA GLU A 88 -10.31 -6.50 -6.37
C GLU A 88 -11.33 -6.28 -7.48
N CYS A 89 -10.97 -5.48 -8.48
CA CYS A 89 -11.80 -5.25 -9.65
C CYS A 89 -10.89 -5.23 -10.87
N GLY A 90 -10.89 -6.33 -11.62
CA GLY A 90 -10.00 -6.48 -12.77
C GLY A 90 -8.54 -6.42 -12.35
N ASP A 91 -7.81 -5.48 -12.90
CA ASP A 91 -6.37 -5.31 -12.61
C ASP A 91 -6.12 -4.36 -11.45
N GLU A 92 -7.17 -3.92 -10.76
CA GLU A 92 -7.04 -2.97 -9.66
C GLU A 92 -7.41 -3.60 -8.34
N VAL A 93 -6.68 -3.23 -7.30
CA VAL A 93 -6.99 -3.61 -5.92
C VAL A 93 -7.24 -2.32 -5.14
N PHE A 94 -8.38 -2.23 -4.50
CA PHE A 94 -8.80 -1.06 -3.73
C PHE A 94 -8.76 -1.39 -2.25
N VAL A 95 -8.12 -0.53 -1.46
CA VAL A 95 -8.03 -0.72 -0.02
C VAL A 95 -8.57 0.53 0.66
N ASN A 96 -9.51 0.34 1.57
CA ASN A 96 -9.94 1.41 2.46
C ASN A 96 -9.38 1.12 3.85
N GLY A 97 -8.99 2.16 4.55
CA GLY A 97 -8.46 2.01 5.88
C GLY A 97 -8.08 3.35 6.48
N SER A 98 -7.27 3.30 7.54
CA SER A 98 -6.77 4.51 8.17
C SER A 98 -5.25 4.56 8.06
N LEU A 99 -4.75 5.79 7.95
CA LEU A 99 -3.32 6.07 7.96
C LEU A 99 -3.03 6.98 9.14
N ARG A 100 -2.07 6.59 9.97
CA ARG A 100 -1.61 7.41 11.07
C ARG A 100 -0.20 7.88 10.77
N VAL A 101 0.00 9.19 10.88
CA VAL A 101 1.31 9.82 10.67
C VAL A 101 1.74 10.39 12.00
N LEU A 102 2.82 9.86 12.57
CA LEU A 102 3.40 10.38 13.82
C LEU A 102 4.62 11.21 13.46
N ARG A 103 4.60 12.47 13.87
CA ARG A 103 5.68 13.41 13.54
C ARG A 103 6.73 13.43 14.64
N PRO A 104 7.99 13.76 14.30
CA PRO A 104 9.06 13.79 15.29
C PRO A 104 8.82 14.81 16.39
N THR A 105 7.99 15.82 16.14
CA THR A 105 7.64 16.84 17.15
C THR A 105 6.60 16.33 18.15
N GLY A 106 6.13 15.10 18.01
CA GLY A 106 5.20 14.49 18.94
C GLY A 106 3.74 14.57 18.53
N GLY A 107 3.42 15.35 17.50
CA GLY A 107 2.06 15.41 16.99
C GLY A 107 1.76 14.23 16.06
N PHE A 108 0.48 13.85 16.01
CA PHE A 108 0.08 12.85 15.02
C PHE A 108 -1.22 13.26 14.36
N ALA A 109 -1.43 12.69 13.17
CA ALA A 109 -2.67 12.85 12.44
C ALA A 109 -3.14 11.47 12.00
N GLU A 110 -4.44 11.25 12.02
CA GLU A 110 -5.02 10.01 11.52
C GLU A 110 -6.07 10.39 10.48
N SER A 111 -6.02 9.72 9.33
CA SER A 111 -6.92 10.02 8.23
C SER A 111 -7.50 8.74 7.67
N GLN A 112 -8.74 8.83 7.16
CA GLN A 112 -9.36 7.73 6.42
C GLN A 112 -8.88 7.83 4.98
N ILE A 113 -8.29 6.77 4.48
CA ILE A 113 -7.58 6.75 3.20
C ILE A 113 -8.17 5.65 2.31
N SER A 114 -8.16 5.91 1.01
CA SER A 114 -8.35 4.88 0.00
C SER A 114 -7.06 4.74 -0.78
N TRP A 115 -6.57 3.52 -0.88
CA TRP A 115 -5.40 3.22 -1.70
C TRP A 115 -5.86 2.45 -2.93
N THR A 116 -5.31 2.78 -4.09
CA THR A 116 -5.58 2.07 -5.34
C THR A 116 -4.27 1.55 -5.87
N TYR A 117 -4.24 0.25 -6.16
CA TYR A 117 -3.08 -0.41 -6.73
C TYR A 117 -3.48 -0.99 -8.08
N ARG A 118 -2.84 -0.53 -9.15
CA ARG A 118 -3.13 -1.01 -10.50
C ARG A 118 -1.97 -1.87 -10.98
N PHE A 119 -2.31 -3.06 -11.43
CA PHE A 119 -1.33 -4.04 -11.89
C PHE A 119 -1.40 -4.17 -13.41
N ARG A 120 -0.28 -4.54 -14.01
CA ARG A 120 -0.18 -4.85 -15.42
C ARG A 120 0.72 -6.08 -15.53
N ASP A 121 0.20 -7.12 -16.18
CA ASP A 121 0.92 -8.39 -16.36
C ASP A 121 1.42 -8.96 -15.04
N GLY A 122 0.59 -8.85 -13.99
CA GLY A 122 0.90 -9.41 -12.68
C GLY A 122 1.87 -8.61 -11.84
N ARG A 123 2.30 -7.43 -12.31
CA ARG A 123 3.22 -6.57 -11.56
C ARG A 123 2.61 -5.20 -11.38
N LEU A 124 2.95 -4.57 -10.28
CA LEU A 124 2.40 -3.26 -9.94
C LEU A 124 2.87 -2.20 -10.91
N GLN A 125 1.92 -1.44 -11.46
CA GLN A 125 2.19 -0.34 -12.37
C GLN A 125 1.98 1.01 -11.70
N GLU A 126 0.98 1.11 -10.82
CA GLU A 126 0.65 2.38 -10.18
C GLU A 126 0.07 2.14 -8.79
N ALA A 127 0.50 2.96 -7.83
CA ALA A 127 -0.04 2.95 -6.47
C ALA A 127 -0.40 4.37 -6.09
N ARG A 128 -1.63 4.59 -5.64
CA ARG A 128 -2.09 5.91 -5.25
C ARG A 128 -2.81 5.87 -3.91
N GLY A 129 -2.56 6.90 -3.09
CA GLY A 129 -3.32 7.11 -1.87
C GLY A 129 -4.08 8.41 -1.97
N GLY A 130 -5.29 8.41 -1.45
CA GLY A 130 -6.13 9.61 -1.45
C GLY A 130 -7.14 9.55 -0.32
N PRO A 131 -7.94 10.62 -0.17
CA PRO A 131 -8.99 10.61 0.85
C PRO A 131 -9.97 9.49 0.57
N ARG A 132 -10.58 8.95 1.65
CA ARG A 132 -11.48 7.82 1.52
C ARG A 132 -12.67 8.20 0.64
N ARG A 133 -12.97 7.33 -0.31
CA ARG A 133 -14.10 7.54 -1.20
C ARG A 133 -15.41 7.37 -0.43
N ALA A 134 -16.37 8.23 -0.76
CA ALA A 134 -17.72 8.03 -0.28
C ALA A 134 -18.27 6.72 -0.86
N ALA A 135 -19.05 6.03 -0.05
CA ALA A 135 -19.64 4.77 -0.44
C ALA A 135 -20.68 4.96 -1.55
#